data_6c867dbbb71d4c26f7919bc703b14965
#
_entry.id   6c867dbbb71d4c26f7919bc703b14965
#
_cell.length_a   1.000
_cell.length_b   1.000
_cell.length_c   1.000
_cell.angle_alpha   90.00
_cell.angle_beta   90.00
_cell.angle_gamma   90.00
#
_symmetry.space_group_name_H-M   'P 1'
#
loop_
_entity.id
_entity.type
_entity.pdbx_description
1 polymer ?
#
loop_
_entity_poly.entity_id
_entity_poly.type
_entity_poly.pdbx_seq_one_letter_code
_entity_poly.pdbx_strand_id
1 'polypeptide(L)'
;MTAPDNAIETDLRAPYLVRIDFLLELARRLHIYGTTAQRLESAVGQVARRLGVDTEIWSNPTGMLISFDDNERGAPHKITHIIRLEPGDTNLGRLAAADAIAEDVMAGRRDIVEGLRDMRALDRRPRR
;
A
#
# COMPACT_ATOMS: atom_id res chain seq x y z
N MET A 1 -23.50 15.37 4.93
CA MET A 1 -22.22 14.72 4.61
C MET A 1 -21.20 15.76 4.25
N THR A 2 -20.07 15.77 4.89
CA THR A 2 -19.05 16.79 4.69
C THR A 2 -18.03 16.34 3.63
N ALA A 3 -17.45 17.30 2.91
CA ALA A 3 -16.52 16.99 1.84
C ALA A 3 -15.27 16.21 2.28
N PRO A 4 -14.64 16.48 3.45
CA PRO A 4 -13.49 15.70 3.89
C PRO A 4 -13.83 14.23 4.14
N ASP A 5 -15.03 13.97 4.63
CA ASP A 5 -15.45 12.61 4.90
C ASP A 5 -15.76 11.85 3.61
N ASN A 6 -16.15 12.55 2.56
CA ASN A 6 -16.47 11.94 1.27
C ASN A 6 -15.29 11.26 0.62
N ALA A 7 -14.10 11.84 0.69
CA ALA A 7 -12.90 11.26 0.09
C ALA A 7 -12.54 9.94 0.77
N ILE A 8 -12.59 9.93 2.12
CA ILE A 8 -12.29 8.74 2.91
C ILE A 8 -13.36 7.67 2.67
N GLU A 9 -14.63 8.07 2.65
CA GLU A 9 -15.73 7.15 2.38
C GLU A 9 -15.61 6.52 0.99
N THR A 10 -15.19 7.30 -0.01
CA THR A 10 -14.98 6.80 -1.35
C THR A 10 -13.90 5.72 -1.38
N ASP A 11 -12.79 5.93 -0.67
CA ASP A 11 -11.71 4.95 -0.59
C ASP A 11 -12.16 3.68 0.12
N LEU A 12 -12.94 3.81 1.20
CA LEU A 12 -13.48 2.66 1.93
C LEU A 12 -14.49 1.89 1.10
N ARG A 13 -15.19 2.55 0.19
CA ARG A 13 -16.15 1.92 -0.72
C ARG A 13 -15.51 1.38 -1.97
N ALA A 14 -14.24 1.69 -2.22
CA ALA A 14 -13.53 1.16 -3.37
C ALA A 14 -13.60 -0.37 -3.36
N PRO A 15 -13.66 -1.01 -4.53
CA PRO A 15 -13.66 -2.46 -4.55
C PRO A 15 -12.51 -3.03 -3.75
N TYR A 16 -12.77 -4.12 -3.07
CA TYR A 16 -11.77 -4.77 -2.22
C TYR A 16 -10.46 -5.01 -2.98
N LEU A 17 -10.55 -5.43 -4.24
CA LEU A 17 -9.36 -5.71 -5.04
C LEU A 17 -8.52 -4.46 -5.30
N VAL A 18 -9.15 -3.29 -5.44
CA VAL A 18 -8.40 -2.03 -5.61
C VAL A 18 -7.65 -1.69 -4.34
N ARG A 19 -8.27 -1.87 -3.19
CA ARG A 19 -7.62 -1.65 -1.90
C ARG A 19 -6.43 -2.58 -1.70
N ILE A 20 -6.59 -3.86 -2.04
CA ILE A 20 -5.49 -4.83 -1.99
C ILE A 20 -4.39 -4.45 -2.95
N ASP A 21 -4.72 -4.07 -4.19
CA ASP A 21 -3.73 -3.68 -5.18
C ASP A 21 -2.90 -2.49 -4.70
N PHE A 22 -3.55 -1.51 -4.07
CA PHE A 22 -2.82 -0.37 -3.51
C PHE A 22 -1.84 -0.81 -2.42
N LEU A 23 -2.29 -1.67 -1.50
CA LEU A 23 -1.44 -2.16 -0.42
C LEU A 23 -0.27 -2.99 -0.95
N LEU A 24 -0.51 -3.82 -1.96
CA LEU A 24 0.53 -4.62 -2.59
C LEU A 24 1.57 -3.74 -3.29
N GLU A 25 1.12 -2.74 -4.03
CA GLU A 25 2.04 -1.83 -4.70
C GLU A 25 2.86 -1.01 -3.69
N LEU A 26 2.22 -0.53 -2.64
CA LEU A 26 2.93 0.17 -1.56
C LEU A 26 4.00 -0.73 -0.95
N ALA A 27 3.64 -1.93 -0.55
CA ALA A 27 4.57 -2.87 0.06
C ALA A 27 5.74 -3.18 -0.87
N ARG A 28 5.44 -3.44 -2.14
CA ARG A 28 6.45 -3.74 -3.16
C ARG A 28 7.42 -2.58 -3.34
N ARG A 29 6.90 -1.35 -3.47
CA ARG A 29 7.75 -0.18 -3.65
C ARG A 29 8.64 0.08 -2.44
N LEU A 30 8.07 0.02 -1.24
CA LEU A 30 8.85 0.21 -0.02
C LEU A 30 9.98 -0.83 0.09
N HIS A 31 9.70 -2.07 -0.27
CA HIS A 31 10.71 -3.12 -0.25
C HIS A 31 11.82 -2.84 -1.27
N ILE A 32 11.45 -2.55 -2.51
CA ILE A 32 12.41 -2.31 -3.59
C ILE A 32 13.27 -1.08 -3.29
N TYR A 33 12.68 -0.04 -2.69
CA TYR A 33 13.41 1.21 -2.41
C TYR A 33 14.23 1.17 -1.13
N GLY A 34 14.25 0.03 -0.44
CA GLY A 34 15.19 -0.20 0.64
C GLY A 34 14.69 0.11 2.05
N THR A 35 13.39 0.18 2.25
CA THR A 35 12.83 0.34 3.59
C THR A 35 13.13 -0.90 4.44
N THR A 36 13.41 -0.69 5.74
CA THR A 36 13.55 -1.82 6.65
C THR A 36 12.24 -2.60 6.78
N ALA A 37 12.35 -3.89 7.12
CA ALA A 37 11.17 -4.74 7.28
C ALA A 37 10.19 -4.16 8.31
N GLN A 38 10.68 -3.67 9.43
CA GLN A 38 9.84 -3.09 10.47
C GLN A 38 9.07 -1.86 9.98
N ARG A 39 9.74 -0.97 9.28
CA ARG A 39 9.11 0.24 8.75
C ARG A 39 8.08 -0.09 7.68
N LEU A 40 8.40 -1.04 6.82
CA LEU A 40 7.49 -1.50 5.78
C LEU A 40 6.22 -2.07 6.40
N GLU A 41 6.36 -2.98 7.35
CA GLU A 41 5.22 -3.61 8.00
C GLU A 41 4.36 -2.60 8.74
N SER A 42 4.99 -1.65 9.41
CA SER A 42 4.28 -0.58 10.11
C SER A 42 3.51 0.33 9.13
N ALA A 43 4.17 0.77 8.07
CA ALA A 43 3.55 1.68 7.08
C ALA A 43 2.36 1.02 6.37
N VAL A 44 2.55 -0.19 5.89
CA VAL A 44 1.49 -0.92 5.19
C VAL A 44 0.34 -1.24 6.16
N GLY A 45 0.66 -1.60 7.40
CA GLY A 45 -0.36 -1.87 8.43
C GLY A 45 -1.21 -0.66 8.73
N GLN A 46 -0.63 0.54 8.79
CA GLN A 46 -1.38 1.77 9.03
C GLN A 46 -2.33 2.08 7.88
N VAL A 47 -1.85 1.96 6.66
CA VAL A 47 -2.69 2.20 5.47
C VAL A 47 -3.80 1.16 5.40
N ALA A 48 -3.50 -0.10 5.66
CA ALA A 48 -4.49 -1.17 5.65
C ALA A 48 -5.62 -0.90 6.65
N ARG A 49 -5.27 -0.49 7.87
CA ARG A 49 -6.28 -0.14 8.88
C ARG A 49 -7.16 1.01 8.40
N ARG A 50 -6.57 2.01 7.76
CA ARG A 50 -7.32 3.14 7.24
C ARG A 50 -8.26 2.73 6.11
N LEU A 51 -7.88 1.72 5.33
CA LEU A 51 -8.69 1.19 4.23
C LEU A 51 -9.65 0.08 4.67
N GLY A 52 -9.69 -0.24 5.96
CA GLY A 52 -10.61 -1.26 6.48
C GLY A 52 -10.23 -2.68 6.11
N VAL A 53 -8.94 -2.94 5.92
CA VAL A 53 -8.43 -4.27 5.56
C VAL A 53 -7.51 -4.78 6.64
N ASP A 54 -7.77 -5.98 7.14
CA ASP A 54 -6.85 -6.65 8.05
C ASP A 54 -5.69 -7.23 7.25
N THR A 55 -4.48 -6.97 7.69
CA THR A 55 -3.27 -7.35 6.96
C THR A 55 -2.23 -7.90 7.91
N GLU A 56 -1.60 -8.99 7.49
CA GLU A 56 -0.43 -9.54 8.15
C GLU A 56 0.69 -9.59 7.13
N ILE A 57 1.87 -9.11 7.50
CA ILE A 57 3.02 -9.04 6.60
C ILE A 57 4.23 -9.63 7.28
N TRP A 58 4.92 -10.46 6.53
CA TRP A 58 6.25 -10.93 6.89
C TRP A 58 7.20 -10.58 5.74
N SER A 59 8.20 -9.75 6.02
CA SER A 59 9.12 -9.25 5.00
C SER A 59 10.54 -9.69 5.30
N ASN A 60 11.27 -10.06 4.26
CA ASN A 60 12.69 -10.34 4.34
C ASN A 60 13.37 -9.76 3.08
N PRO A 61 14.73 -9.80 3.00
CA PRO A 61 15.41 -9.13 1.88
C PRO A 61 15.02 -9.63 0.48
N THR A 62 14.57 -10.86 0.35
CA THR A 62 14.29 -11.46 -0.96
C THR A 62 12.81 -11.61 -1.27
N GLY A 63 11.92 -11.15 -0.39
CA GLY A 63 10.51 -11.24 -0.67
C GLY A 63 9.62 -10.87 0.49
N MET A 64 8.34 -11.12 0.30
CA MET A 64 7.31 -10.87 1.31
C MET A 64 6.24 -11.93 1.25
N LEU A 65 5.67 -12.19 2.41
CA LEU A 65 4.39 -12.90 2.52
C LEU A 65 3.40 -11.92 3.12
N ILE A 66 2.30 -11.67 2.43
CA ILE A 66 1.31 -10.71 2.86
C ILE A 66 -0.08 -11.31 2.71
N SER A 67 -0.87 -11.26 3.78
CA SER A 67 -2.24 -11.73 3.73
C SER A 67 -3.22 -10.61 4.06
N PHE A 68 -4.35 -10.66 3.41
CA PHE A 68 -5.43 -9.70 3.56
C PHE A 68 -6.71 -10.41 3.93
N ASP A 69 -7.50 -9.79 4.80
CA ASP A 69 -8.81 -10.28 5.17
C ASP A 69 -9.82 -9.13 5.06
N ASP A 70 -10.88 -9.38 4.32
CA ASP A 70 -11.95 -8.42 4.16
C ASP A 70 -13.03 -8.69 5.19
N ASN A 71 -13.01 -7.92 6.28
CA ASN A 71 -13.95 -8.06 7.37
C ASN A 71 -15.39 -7.68 7.00
N GLU A 72 -15.57 -6.94 5.91
CA GLU A 72 -16.89 -6.44 5.51
C GLU A 72 -17.77 -7.51 4.90
N ARG A 73 -17.20 -8.66 4.50
CA ARG A 73 -17.94 -9.71 3.83
C ARG A 73 -18.55 -10.74 4.77
N GLY A 74 -18.34 -10.60 6.06
CA GLY A 74 -18.97 -11.46 7.07
C GLY A 74 -18.45 -12.88 7.16
N ALA A 75 -17.71 -13.36 6.18
CA ALA A 75 -17.03 -14.65 6.20
C ALA A 75 -15.54 -14.43 5.99
N PRO A 76 -14.66 -15.26 6.56
CA PRO A 76 -13.23 -15.08 6.38
C PRO A 76 -12.84 -15.21 4.91
N HIS A 77 -12.40 -14.13 4.31
CA HIS A 77 -11.88 -14.09 2.96
C HIS A 77 -10.40 -13.73 3.01
N LYS A 78 -9.61 -14.69 3.50
CA LYS A 78 -8.18 -14.46 3.61
C LYS A 78 -7.50 -14.80 2.28
N ILE A 79 -6.82 -13.80 1.72
CA ILE A 79 -6.02 -13.98 0.52
C ILE A 79 -4.56 -13.76 0.90
N THR A 80 -3.70 -14.71 0.57
CA THR A 80 -2.28 -14.62 0.88
C THR A 80 -1.47 -14.53 -0.41
N HIS A 81 -0.58 -13.55 -0.46
CA HIS A 81 0.34 -13.37 -1.58
C HIS A 81 1.76 -13.65 -1.13
N ILE A 82 2.48 -14.42 -1.93
CA ILE A 82 3.92 -14.62 -1.77
C ILE A 82 4.59 -13.88 -2.91
N ILE A 83 5.42 -12.90 -2.57
CA ILE A 83 6.05 -12.04 -3.57
C ILE A 83 7.56 -12.19 -3.47
N ARG A 84 8.18 -12.56 -4.56
CA ARG A 84 9.64 -12.53 -4.68
C ARG A 84 10.06 -11.17 -5.17
N LEU A 85 11.04 -10.59 -4.46
CA LEU A 85 11.59 -9.29 -4.83
C LEU A 85 13.10 -9.37 -4.74
N GLU A 86 13.78 -8.83 -5.72
CA GLU A 86 15.22 -8.72 -5.65
C GLU A 86 15.57 -7.48 -4.82
N PRO A 87 16.58 -7.59 -3.93
CA PRO A 87 17.05 -6.41 -3.22
C PRO A 87 17.58 -5.39 -4.21
N GLY A 88 17.06 -4.17 -4.13
CA GLY A 88 17.52 -3.06 -4.94
C GLY A 88 18.39 -2.13 -4.12
N ASP A 89 19.03 -1.20 -4.79
CA ASP A 89 19.74 -0.13 -4.11
C ASP A 89 18.74 0.79 -3.43
N THR A 90 19.12 1.30 -2.27
CA THR A 90 18.28 2.27 -1.56
C THR A 90 18.07 3.50 -2.43
N ASN A 91 16.81 3.89 -2.57
CA ASN A 91 16.42 5.08 -3.32
C ASN A 91 15.54 5.97 -2.44
N LEU A 92 16.16 6.91 -1.74
CA LEU A 92 15.47 7.76 -0.78
C LEU A 92 14.44 8.67 -1.44
N GLY A 93 14.71 9.14 -2.65
CA GLY A 93 13.76 10.00 -3.37
C GLY A 93 12.46 9.27 -3.71
N ARG A 94 12.57 8.06 -4.22
CA ARG A 94 11.40 7.24 -4.55
C ARG A 94 10.70 6.75 -3.29
N LEU A 95 11.45 6.45 -2.25
CA LEU A 95 10.88 6.08 -0.96
C LEU A 95 10.02 7.21 -0.41
N ALA A 96 10.54 8.44 -0.41
CA ALA A 96 9.79 9.60 0.04
C ALA A 96 8.54 9.84 -0.81
N ALA A 97 8.64 9.61 -2.13
CA ALA A 97 7.50 9.74 -3.03
C ALA A 97 6.41 8.70 -2.73
N ALA A 98 6.81 7.45 -2.47
CA ALA A 98 5.85 6.39 -2.10
C ALA A 98 5.14 6.73 -0.79
N ASP A 99 5.90 7.19 0.21
CA ASP A 99 5.33 7.60 1.50
C ASP A 99 4.34 8.76 1.33
N ALA A 100 4.67 9.74 0.50
CA ALA A 100 3.80 10.89 0.25
C ALA A 100 2.49 10.47 -0.40
N ILE A 101 2.55 9.54 -1.36
CA ILE A 101 1.34 9.01 -2.00
C ILE A 101 0.46 8.30 -0.96
N ALA A 102 1.06 7.46 -0.11
CA ALA A 102 0.33 6.75 0.93
C ALA A 102 -0.32 7.72 1.92
N GLU A 103 0.40 8.74 2.36
CA GLU A 103 -0.14 9.75 3.26
C GLU A 103 -1.30 10.51 2.62
N ASP A 104 -1.20 10.86 1.35
CA ASP A 104 -2.26 11.57 0.65
C ASP A 104 -3.52 10.72 0.54
N VAL A 105 -3.38 9.43 0.27
CA VAL A 105 -4.52 8.51 0.22
C VAL A 105 -5.16 8.39 1.61
N MET A 106 -4.36 8.21 2.65
CA MET A 106 -4.87 8.11 4.02
C MET A 106 -5.60 9.38 4.48
N ALA A 107 -5.12 10.52 4.05
CA ALA A 107 -5.69 11.81 4.44
C ALA A 107 -6.87 12.25 3.55
N GLY A 108 -7.18 11.50 2.52
CA GLY A 108 -8.24 11.85 1.59
C GLY A 108 -7.88 12.94 0.59
N ARG A 109 -6.60 13.31 0.50
CA ARG A 109 -6.12 14.31 -0.47
C ARG A 109 -5.95 13.73 -1.86
N ARG A 110 -5.89 12.42 -1.95
CA ARG A 110 -5.69 11.69 -3.20
C ARG A 110 -6.61 10.47 -3.18
N ASP A 111 -7.35 10.28 -4.26
CA ASP A 111 -8.21 9.12 -4.46
C ASP A 111 -7.32 7.87 -4.56
N ILE A 112 -7.79 6.75 -4.06
CA ILE A 112 -7.02 5.49 -4.06
C ILE A 112 -6.67 5.02 -5.48
N VAL A 113 -7.55 5.25 -6.44
CA VAL A 113 -7.28 4.88 -7.84
C VAL A 113 -6.15 5.73 -8.40
N GLU A 114 -6.15 7.04 -8.13
CA GLU A 114 -5.04 7.92 -8.46
C GLU A 114 -3.76 7.50 -7.75
N GLY A 115 -3.88 7.17 -6.46
CA GLY A 115 -2.75 6.71 -5.67
C GLY A 115 -2.11 5.45 -6.25
N LEU A 116 -2.94 4.50 -6.66
CA LEU A 116 -2.45 3.28 -7.28
C LEU A 116 -1.72 3.57 -8.59
N ARG A 117 -2.31 4.40 -9.43
CA ARG A 117 -1.68 4.82 -10.69
C ARG A 117 -0.33 5.51 -10.44
N ASP A 118 -0.30 6.44 -9.49
CA ASP A 118 0.90 7.22 -9.20
C ASP A 118 1.98 6.34 -8.56
N MET A 119 1.59 5.38 -7.74
CA MET A 119 2.51 4.41 -7.14
C MET A 119 3.18 3.58 -8.24
N ARG A 120 2.40 3.09 -9.19
CA ARG A 120 2.93 2.31 -10.31
C ARG A 120 3.83 3.12 -11.22
N ALA A 121 3.59 4.43 -11.31
CA ALA A 121 4.38 5.32 -12.16
C ALA A 121 5.75 5.65 -11.57
N LEU A 122 6.02 5.36 -10.29
CA LEU A 122 7.29 5.70 -9.65
C LEU A 122 8.48 5.05 -10.35
N ASP A 123 8.33 3.82 -10.80
CA ASP A 123 9.42 3.10 -11.48
C ASP A 123 9.72 3.64 -12.88
N ARG A 124 8.80 4.42 -13.43
CA ARG A 124 8.96 4.98 -14.78
C ARG A 124 9.67 6.33 -14.77
N ARG A 125 9.90 6.91 -13.59
CA ARG A 125 10.57 8.20 -13.49
C ARG A 125 12.05 8.04 -13.83
N PRO A 126 12.62 8.99 -14.61
CA PRO A 126 14.04 8.93 -14.92
C PRO A 126 14.89 8.99 -13.66
N ARG A 127 15.98 8.25 -13.65
CA ARG A 127 16.97 8.37 -12.58
C ARG A 127 17.75 9.65 -12.74
N ARG A 128 18.08 10.24 -11.63
CA ARG A 128 18.97 11.38 -11.61
C ARG A 128 20.19 11.07 -10.80
#